data_14ff47e6fbff0721cf23aded28e46d67
#
_entry.id   14ff47e6fbff0721cf23aded28e46d67
#
_cell.length_a   1.000
_cell.length_b   1.000
_cell.length_c   1.000
_cell.angle_alpha   90.00
_cell.angle_beta   90.00
_cell.angle_gamma   90.00
#
_symmetry.space_group_name_H-M   'P 1'
#
loop_
_entity.id
_entity.type
_entity.pdbx_description
1 polymer ?
#
loop_
_entity_poly.entity_id
_entity_poly.type
_entity_poly.pdbx_seq_one_letter_code
_entity_poly.pdbx_strand_id
1 'polypeptide(L)'
;TCTLIRVEDSYASFATLLEMYNQFKGNKTGVEQPSFVGSNSTYGTDCYIGAFAYIGNNVKVGNNTKIYPHVYIGDNCVIGDNTTLFSGVKVYHECKIGNNVTVHSSTVIGSDGFGFAPQDGKEFAKVPQIGNVVIEDNIEIGSNCSIDRATLGSTILRKGVKLDNLVQIAHNVEVGENTVIAGLSGVAGSTKVGKNVMIAAQVGIVGHIKIANGVKIAGQAG
;
A
#
# COMPACT_ATOMS: atom_id res chain seq x y z
N THR A 1 40.30 17.93 6.47
CA THR A 1 40.49 16.63 7.14
C THR A 1 39.15 15.96 7.29
N CYS A 2 38.98 14.76 6.73
CA CYS A 2 37.76 13.97 6.94
C CYS A 2 37.91 13.21 8.27
N THR A 3 36.86 13.23 9.07
CA THR A 3 36.76 12.36 10.25
C THR A 3 36.23 11.00 9.78
N LEU A 4 36.96 9.93 10.09
CA LEU A 4 36.55 8.56 9.77
C LEU A 4 35.86 7.95 11.00
N ILE A 5 34.66 7.45 10.80
CA ILE A 5 33.90 6.67 11.80
C ILE A 5 33.95 5.20 11.37
N ARG A 6 34.57 4.36 12.20
CA ARG A 6 34.61 2.90 11.95
C ARG A 6 33.37 2.23 12.57
N VAL A 7 32.71 1.39 11.80
CA VAL A 7 31.50 0.65 12.19
C VAL A 7 31.61 -0.80 11.68
N GLU A 8 30.91 -1.74 12.33
CA GLU A 8 30.90 -3.14 11.90
C GLU A 8 30.17 -3.34 10.55
N ASP A 9 29.02 -2.69 10.36
CA ASP A 9 28.26 -2.68 9.12
C ASP A 9 28.07 -1.24 8.66
N SER A 10 28.79 -0.87 7.61
CA SER A 10 28.74 0.50 7.06
C SER A 10 27.41 0.81 6.38
N TYR A 11 26.75 -0.17 5.80
CA TYR A 11 25.44 0.03 5.13
C TYR A 11 24.31 0.24 6.14
N ALA A 12 24.23 -0.63 7.16
CA ALA A 12 23.26 -0.49 8.22
C ALA A 12 23.45 0.80 9.02
N SER A 13 24.70 1.15 9.35
CA SER A 13 25.04 2.40 10.07
C SER A 13 24.69 3.64 9.25
N PHE A 14 24.90 3.61 7.92
CA PHE A 14 24.51 4.70 7.03
C PHE A 14 22.98 4.82 6.95
N ALA A 15 22.26 3.72 6.87
CA ALA A 15 20.80 3.73 6.90
C ALA A 15 20.27 4.36 8.20
N THR A 16 20.83 3.98 9.36
CA THR A 16 20.48 4.58 10.65
C THR A 16 20.74 6.09 10.69
N LEU A 17 21.86 6.54 10.13
CA LEU A 17 22.18 7.98 10.06
C LEU A 17 21.16 8.73 9.19
N LEU A 18 20.74 8.14 8.06
CA LEU A 18 19.72 8.74 7.20
C LEU A 18 18.34 8.79 7.89
N GLU A 19 17.98 7.75 8.65
CA GLU A 19 16.75 7.74 9.47
C GLU A 19 16.78 8.86 10.52
N MET A 20 17.87 9.00 11.26
CA MET A 20 18.04 10.09 12.22
C MET A 20 17.91 11.45 11.55
N TYR A 21 18.57 11.66 10.42
CA TYR A 21 18.46 12.91 9.66
C TYR A 21 17.03 13.18 9.20
N ASN A 22 16.31 12.15 8.77
CA ASN A 22 14.92 12.28 8.31
C ASN A 22 13.98 12.69 9.45
N GLN A 23 14.23 12.21 10.66
CA GLN A 23 13.48 12.60 11.86
C GLN A 23 13.65 14.11 12.20
N PHE A 24 14.80 14.71 11.87
CA PHE A 24 15.02 16.16 12.04
C PHE A 24 14.29 17.03 11.00
N LYS A 25 13.84 16.48 9.88
CA LYS A 25 13.17 17.23 8.78
C LYS A 25 11.77 17.76 9.10
N GLY A 26 11.33 17.63 10.31
CA GLY A 26 10.07 18.22 10.76
C GLY A 26 8.87 17.32 10.56
N ASN A 27 8.30 16.94 11.66
CA ASN A 27 7.07 16.15 11.73
C ASN A 27 5.88 17.10 11.55
N LYS A 28 5.26 17.15 10.37
CA LYS A 28 4.06 17.94 10.15
C LYS A 28 2.93 17.47 11.06
N THR A 29 2.20 18.40 11.66
CA THR A 29 0.99 18.15 12.46
C THR A 29 -0.07 19.19 12.15
N GLY A 30 -1.32 18.90 12.53
CA GLY A 30 -2.44 19.80 12.34
C GLY A 30 -3.21 19.57 11.04
N VAL A 31 -4.25 20.36 10.84
CA VAL A 31 -5.17 20.25 9.70
C VAL A 31 -5.08 21.49 8.84
N GLU A 32 -4.68 21.33 7.60
CA GLU A 32 -4.67 22.40 6.60
C GLU A 32 -6.05 22.53 5.94
N GLN A 33 -6.40 23.75 5.52
CA GLN A 33 -7.66 24.04 4.85
C GLN A 33 -7.44 24.48 3.39
N PRO A 34 -8.38 24.20 2.47
CA PRO A 34 -9.60 23.43 2.70
C PRO A 34 -9.34 21.93 2.76
N SER A 35 -9.91 21.22 3.72
CA SER A 35 -9.95 19.77 3.80
C SER A 35 -11.32 19.32 4.27
N PHE A 36 -11.69 18.06 4.03
CA PHE A 36 -12.98 17.51 4.43
C PHE A 36 -12.79 16.27 5.31
N VAL A 37 -13.51 16.26 6.44
CA VAL A 37 -13.60 15.10 7.34
C VAL A 37 -15.09 14.79 7.55
N GLY A 38 -15.50 13.60 7.11
CA GLY A 38 -16.89 13.16 7.11
C GLY A 38 -17.44 12.86 8.52
N SER A 39 -18.74 12.64 8.57
CA SER A 39 -19.46 12.36 9.81
C SER A 39 -18.95 11.09 10.50
N ASN A 40 -18.89 11.12 11.84
CA ASN A 40 -18.42 10.02 12.68
C ASN A 40 -16.96 9.56 12.40
N SER A 41 -16.20 10.35 11.67
CA SER A 41 -14.78 10.07 11.43
C SER A 41 -13.93 10.66 12.55
N THR A 42 -12.89 9.92 12.93
CA THR A 42 -11.99 10.31 14.03
C THR A 42 -10.53 10.16 13.57
N TYR A 43 -9.67 11.01 14.12
CA TYR A 43 -8.22 10.90 13.97
C TYR A 43 -7.55 11.10 15.33
N GLY A 44 -6.42 10.43 15.52
CA GLY A 44 -5.66 10.44 16.77
C GLY A 44 -4.85 11.71 16.97
N THR A 45 -3.97 11.67 17.96
CA THR A 45 -3.04 12.77 18.28
C THR A 45 -1.93 12.89 17.25
N ASP A 46 -1.31 14.07 17.12
CA ASP A 46 -0.17 14.35 16.26
C ASP A 46 -0.36 14.03 14.76
N CYS A 47 -1.62 13.94 14.33
CA CYS A 47 -1.95 13.73 12.92
C CYS A 47 -1.68 14.98 12.09
N TYR A 48 -1.35 14.77 10.81
CA TYR A 48 -1.33 15.79 9.79
C TYR A 48 -2.37 15.49 8.73
N ILE A 49 -3.24 16.44 8.42
CA ILE A 49 -4.22 16.37 7.33
C ILE A 49 -3.94 17.56 6.41
N GLY A 50 -3.40 17.28 5.24
CA GLY A 50 -3.00 18.28 4.26
C GLY A 50 -4.19 18.87 3.51
N ALA A 51 -3.98 20.02 2.89
CA ALA A 51 -5.00 20.72 2.11
C ALA A 51 -5.58 19.84 0.99
N PHE A 52 -6.89 19.99 0.73
CA PHE A 52 -7.65 19.20 -0.25
C PHE A 52 -7.70 17.69 0.02
N ALA A 53 -7.32 17.24 1.22
CA ALA A 53 -7.59 15.88 1.63
C ALA A 53 -9.10 15.68 1.85
N TYR A 54 -9.61 14.52 1.42
CA TYR A 54 -10.98 14.08 1.65
C TYR A 54 -10.98 12.82 2.47
N ILE A 55 -11.59 12.86 3.63
CA ILE A 55 -11.80 11.72 4.54
C ILE A 55 -13.31 11.50 4.62
N GLY A 56 -13.78 10.34 4.16
CA GLY A 56 -15.18 9.97 4.12
C GLY A 56 -15.81 9.79 5.51
N ASN A 57 -16.97 9.16 5.56
CA ASN A 57 -17.72 8.93 6.80
C ASN A 57 -17.24 7.66 7.52
N ASN A 58 -17.36 7.63 8.86
CA ASN A 58 -17.02 6.50 9.72
C ASN A 58 -15.56 6.03 9.56
N VAL A 59 -14.64 6.89 9.17
CA VAL A 59 -13.22 6.60 9.03
C VAL A 59 -12.53 6.71 10.39
N LYS A 60 -11.64 5.76 10.67
CA LYS A 60 -10.79 5.79 11.87
C LYS A 60 -9.34 5.94 11.46
N VAL A 61 -8.69 6.99 11.93
CA VAL A 61 -7.27 7.27 11.70
C VAL A 61 -6.53 7.22 13.03
N GLY A 62 -5.46 6.45 13.09
CA GLY A 62 -4.61 6.30 14.28
C GLY A 62 -3.76 7.53 14.57
N ASN A 63 -2.94 7.42 15.63
CA ASN A 63 -2.07 8.50 16.09
C ASN A 63 -0.87 8.69 15.14
N ASN A 64 -0.30 9.91 15.14
CA ASN A 64 0.88 10.27 14.37
C ASN A 64 0.80 9.94 12.87
N THR A 65 -0.40 9.84 12.32
CA THR A 65 -0.64 9.51 10.91
C THR A 65 -0.58 10.77 10.05
N LYS A 66 0.06 10.68 8.89
CA LYS A 66 0.29 11.79 7.97
C LYS A 66 -0.49 11.57 6.68
N ILE A 67 -1.52 12.37 6.48
CA ILE A 67 -2.37 12.39 5.28
C ILE A 67 -2.01 13.63 4.48
N TYR A 68 -1.25 13.45 3.40
CA TYR A 68 -0.74 14.56 2.60
C TYR A 68 -1.84 15.16 1.69
N PRO A 69 -1.59 16.33 1.06
CA PRO A 69 -2.58 16.97 0.19
C PRO A 69 -3.13 16.07 -0.91
N HIS A 70 -4.43 16.26 -1.23
CA HIS A 70 -5.15 15.50 -2.28
C HIS A 70 -5.30 13.99 -2.03
N VAL A 71 -5.06 13.51 -0.83
CA VAL A 71 -5.40 12.13 -0.45
C VAL A 71 -6.91 11.99 -0.37
N TYR A 72 -7.43 10.89 -0.91
CA TYR A 72 -8.83 10.48 -0.77
C TYR A 72 -8.92 9.21 0.07
N ILE A 73 -9.74 9.23 1.10
CA ILE A 73 -10.08 8.06 1.93
C ILE A 73 -11.60 7.90 1.92
N GLY A 74 -12.07 6.81 1.35
CA GLY A 74 -13.49 6.47 1.28
C GLY A 74 -14.08 6.06 2.61
N ASP A 75 -15.39 5.89 2.65
CA ASP A 75 -16.15 5.58 3.86
C ASP A 75 -15.73 4.26 4.52
N ASN A 76 -15.88 4.17 5.83
CA ASN A 76 -15.65 2.97 6.65
C ASN A 76 -14.20 2.43 6.59
N CYS A 77 -13.22 3.24 6.20
CA CYS A 77 -11.82 2.86 6.22
C CYS A 77 -11.22 2.91 7.62
N VAL A 78 -10.19 2.10 7.83
CA VAL A 78 -9.37 2.13 9.06
C VAL A 78 -7.92 2.33 8.65
N ILE A 79 -7.26 3.35 9.20
CA ILE A 79 -5.84 3.67 9.00
C ILE A 79 -5.17 3.62 10.37
N GLY A 80 -4.11 2.83 10.51
CA GLY A 80 -3.38 2.64 11.75
C GLY A 80 -2.46 3.80 12.14
N ASP A 81 -1.72 3.60 13.22
CA ASP A 81 -0.78 4.57 13.78
C ASP A 81 0.49 4.71 12.92
N ASN A 82 1.16 5.87 12.99
CA ASN A 82 2.43 6.15 12.31
C ASN A 82 2.41 5.89 10.80
N THR A 83 1.24 5.94 10.18
CA THR A 83 1.07 5.66 8.74
C THR A 83 1.15 6.95 7.94
N THR A 84 1.83 6.90 6.80
CA THR A 84 1.98 8.04 5.90
C THR A 84 1.35 7.73 4.55
N LEU A 85 0.37 8.54 4.17
CA LEU A 85 -0.24 8.54 2.84
C LEU A 85 0.21 9.79 2.10
N PHE A 86 1.10 9.63 1.11
CA PHE A 86 1.62 10.75 0.32
C PHE A 86 0.57 11.30 -0.65
N SER A 87 0.86 12.48 -1.19
CA SER A 87 -0.09 13.24 -2.03
C SER A 87 -0.69 12.42 -3.16
N GLY A 88 -2.00 12.52 -3.31
CA GLY A 88 -2.73 11.87 -4.39
C GLY A 88 -3.04 10.38 -4.17
N VAL A 89 -2.67 9.79 -3.06
CA VAL A 89 -3.08 8.42 -2.70
C VAL A 89 -4.61 8.34 -2.62
N LYS A 90 -5.19 7.27 -3.17
CA LYS A 90 -6.62 6.99 -3.12
C LYS A 90 -6.86 5.67 -2.39
N VAL A 91 -7.62 5.72 -1.31
CA VAL A 91 -8.08 4.55 -0.55
C VAL A 91 -9.59 4.46 -0.69
N TYR A 92 -10.06 3.43 -1.37
CA TYR A 92 -11.49 3.20 -1.55
C TYR A 92 -12.13 2.70 -0.25
N HIS A 93 -13.48 2.74 -0.22
CA HIS A 93 -14.26 2.40 0.97
C HIS A 93 -13.95 1.00 1.54
N GLU A 94 -14.12 0.86 2.87
CA GLU A 94 -13.98 -0.39 3.64
C GLU A 94 -12.58 -1.01 3.65
N CYS A 95 -11.56 -0.31 3.14
CA CYS A 95 -10.18 -0.78 3.19
C CYS A 95 -9.57 -0.58 4.58
N LYS A 96 -8.62 -1.45 4.92
CA LYS A 96 -7.89 -1.40 6.19
C LYS A 96 -6.40 -1.30 5.95
N ILE A 97 -5.77 -0.32 6.56
CA ILE A 97 -4.32 -0.09 6.51
C ILE A 97 -3.81 -0.11 7.94
N GLY A 98 -2.81 -0.93 8.21
CA GLY A 98 -2.20 -1.13 9.51
C GLY A 98 -1.29 0.00 9.97
N ASN A 99 -0.41 -0.32 10.92
CA ASN A 99 0.51 0.62 11.53
C ASN A 99 1.84 0.68 10.78
N ASN A 100 2.55 1.82 10.88
CA ASN A 100 3.87 2.01 10.27
C ASN A 100 3.87 1.69 8.76
N VAL A 101 2.82 2.08 8.06
CA VAL A 101 2.68 1.90 6.61
C VAL A 101 3.03 3.18 5.89
N THR A 102 3.81 3.08 4.83
CA THR A 102 4.09 4.20 3.92
C THR A 102 3.52 3.89 2.55
N VAL A 103 2.68 4.79 2.04
CA VAL A 103 2.12 4.69 0.69
C VAL A 103 2.53 5.92 -0.11
N HIS A 104 3.29 5.70 -1.17
CA HIS A 104 3.79 6.78 -2.02
C HIS A 104 2.73 7.30 -3.00
N SER A 105 3.01 8.47 -3.55
CA SER A 105 2.06 9.30 -4.32
C SER A 105 1.38 8.55 -5.45
N SER A 106 0.11 8.89 -5.67
CA SER A 106 -0.73 8.39 -6.76
C SER A 106 -1.04 6.89 -6.75
N THR A 107 -0.72 6.19 -5.67
CA THR A 107 -1.11 4.79 -5.48
C THR A 107 -2.60 4.69 -5.17
N VAL A 108 -3.25 3.69 -5.77
CA VAL A 108 -4.68 3.41 -5.61
C VAL A 108 -4.85 2.09 -4.87
N ILE A 109 -5.64 2.11 -3.79
CA ILE A 109 -5.93 0.97 -2.93
C ILE A 109 -7.43 0.73 -2.93
N GLY A 110 -7.87 -0.46 -3.38
CA GLY A 110 -9.26 -0.88 -3.32
C GLY A 110 -10.11 -0.50 -4.52
N SER A 111 -9.50 -0.14 -5.66
CA SER A 111 -10.24 -0.10 -6.94
C SER A 111 -10.76 -1.48 -7.33
N ASP A 112 -11.78 -1.51 -8.18
CA ASP A 112 -12.36 -2.77 -8.65
C ASP A 112 -11.30 -3.61 -9.40
N GLY A 113 -11.25 -4.90 -9.06
CA GLY A 113 -10.48 -5.88 -9.82
C GLY A 113 -11.04 -6.11 -11.22
N PHE A 114 -10.22 -6.68 -12.10
CA PHE A 114 -10.60 -7.04 -13.48
C PHE A 114 -11.47 -8.28 -13.47
N GLY A 115 -12.76 -8.10 -13.19
CA GLY A 115 -13.79 -9.15 -13.15
C GLY A 115 -14.83 -8.96 -14.23
N PHE A 116 -14.81 -9.81 -15.26
CA PHE A 116 -15.77 -9.80 -16.35
C PHE A 116 -16.17 -11.21 -16.73
N ALA A 117 -17.48 -11.44 -16.91
CA ALA A 117 -18.03 -12.71 -17.36
C ALA A 117 -18.43 -12.59 -18.84
N PRO A 118 -18.00 -13.53 -19.72
CA PRO A 118 -18.45 -13.54 -21.11
C PRO A 118 -19.95 -13.82 -21.19
N GLN A 119 -20.67 -13.04 -22.01
CA GLN A 119 -22.08 -13.24 -22.34
C GLN A 119 -22.22 -13.57 -23.82
N ASP A 120 -22.72 -14.74 -24.12
CA ASP A 120 -23.06 -15.21 -25.49
C ASP A 120 -21.95 -14.96 -26.55
N GLY A 121 -20.68 -14.91 -26.13
CA GLY A 121 -19.51 -14.74 -27.00
C GLY A 121 -19.36 -13.38 -27.66
N LYS A 122 -20.13 -12.36 -27.25
CA LYS A 122 -20.10 -11.02 -27.87
C LYS A 122 -19.78 -9.90 -26.89
N GLU A 123 -20.12 -10.04 -25.63
CA GLU A 123 -19.98 -8.98 -24.63
C GLU A 123 -19.41 -9.54 -23.33
N PHE A 124 -18.83 -8.63 -22.53
CA PHE A 124 -18.36 -8.93 -21.18
C PHE A 124 -19.19 -8.17 -20.17
N ALA A 125 -19.92 -8.88 -19.33
CA ALA A 125 -20.64 -8.29 -18.20
C ALA A 125 -19.68 -8.11 -17.02
N LYS A 126 -19.68 -6.92 -16.42
CA LYS A 126 -18.88 -6.64 -15.21
C LYS A 126 -19.38 -7.49 -14.05
N VAL A 127 -18.45 -8.14 -13.36
CA VAL A 127 -18.69 -8.80 -12.08
C VAL A 127 -18.38 -7.78 -10.97
N PRO A 128 -19.38 -7.37 -10.15
CA PRO A 128 -19.16 -6.44 -9.04
C PRO A 128 -18.10 -6.96 -8.07
N GLN A 129 -17.24 -6.05 -7.62
CA GLN A 129 -16.17 -6.34 -6.67
C GLN A 129 -16.58 -5.75 -5.31
N ILE A 130 -17.08 -6.60 -4.40
CA ILE A 130 -17.69 -6.20 -3.13
C ILE A 130 -16.85 -6.50 -1.89
N GLY A 131 -15.65 -7.05 -2.10
CA GLY A 131 -14.67 -7.23 -1.03
C GLY A 131 -13.86 -5.96 -0.77
N ASN A 132 -12.75 -6.09 -0.06
CA ASN A 132 -11.89 -4.97 0.30
C ASN A 132 -10.40 -5.29 0.14
N VAL A 133 -9.54 -4.36 0.59
CA VAL A 133 -8.10 -4.55 0.74
C VAL A 133 -7.73 -4.47 2.22
N VAL A 134 -6.86 -5.36 2.66
CA VAL A 134 -6.23 -5.34 3.97
C VAL A 134 -4.72 -5.25 3.80
N ILE A 135 -4.14 -4.18 4.32
CA ILE A 135 -2.70 -3.93 4.38
C ILE A 135 -2.30 -4.02 5.84
N GLU A 136 -1.45 -5.00 6.18
CA GLU A 136 -0.96 -5.19 7.54
C GLU A 136 0.15 -4.19 7.89
N ASP A 137 0.88 -4.41 8.98
CA ASP A 137 1.85 -3.46 9.53
C ASP A 137 3.21 -3.48 8.80
N ASN A 138 3.98 -2.38 8.94
CA ASN A 138 5.37 -2.23 8.49
C ASN A 138 5.53 -2.42 6.97
N ILE A 139 4.58 -1.97 6.19
CA ILE A 139 4.54 -2.09 4.74
C ILE A 139 4.97 -0.78 4.07
N GLU A 140 5.66 -0.91 2.94
CA GLU A 140 5.98 0.22 2.08
C GLU A 140 5.48 -0.06 0.66
N ILE A 141 4.76 0.88 0.08
CA ILE A 141 4.16 0.79 -1.25
C ILE A 141 4.63 1.97 -2.08
N GLY A 142 5.31 1.68 -3.16
CA GLY A 142 5.83 2.65 -4.13
C GLY A 142 4.73 3.48 -4.79
N SER A 143 5.14 4.42 -5.62
CA SER A 143 4.22 5.30 -6.34
C SER A 143 3.54 4.62 -7.52
N ASN A 144 2.33 5.11 -7.85
CA ASN A 144 1.54 4.61 -8.99
C ASN A 144 1.29 3.10 -8.96
N CYS A 145 1.20 2.49 -7.78
CA CYS A 145 0.76 1.12 -7.63
C CYS A 145 -0.76 1.03 -7.68
N SER A 146 -1.27 -0.15 -8.07
CA SER A 146 -2.68 -0.47 -7.99
C SER A 146 -2.86 -1.76 -7.20
N ILE A 147 -3.64 -1.68 -6.11
CA ILE A 147 -4.01 -2.85 -5.29
C ILE A 147 -5.52 -2.99 -5.36
N ASP A 148 -5.98 -3.97 -6.14
CA ASP A 148 -7.40 -4.15 -6.39
C ASP A 148 -8.09 -4.81 -5.20
N ARG A 149 -9.35 -4.42 -4.95
CA ARG A 149 -10.19 -5.11 -3.97
C ARG A 149 -10.53 -6.52 -4.40
N ALA A 150 -10.79 -7.36 -3.46
CA ALA A 150 -11.29 -8.70 -3.73
C ALA A 150 -12.71 -8.67 -4.31
N THR A 151 -13.05 -9.68 -5.10
CA THR A 151 -14.45 -9.91 -5.49
C THR A 151 -15.31 -10.19 -4.26
N LEU A 152 -14.85 -11.08 -3.39
CA LEU A 152 -15.39 -11.41 -2.06
C LEU A 152 -14.22 -11.58 -1.09
N GLY A 153 -14.39 -11.16 0.16
CA GLY A 153 -13.33 -11.20 1.17
C GLY A 153 -12.32 -10.10 0.97
N SER A 154 -11.02 -10.42 1.01
CA SER A 154 -9.98 -9.39 0.98
C SER A 154 -8.81 -9.76 0.06
N THR A 155 -8.25 -8.76 -0.62
CA THR A 155 -6.88 -8.77 -1.13
C THR A 155 -5.96 -8.39 0.03
N ILE A 156 -4.88 -9.13 0.27
CA ILE A 156 -4.12 -9.00 1.52
C ILE A 156 -2.63 -8.81 1.24
N LEU A 157 -2.06 -7.75 1.80
CA LEU A 157 -0.62 -7.59 1.95
C LEU A 157 -0.24 -7.86 3.41
N ARG A 158 0.56 -8.91 3.64
CA ARG A 158 0.98 -9.31 4.97
C ARG A 158 2.12 -8.44 5.49
N LYS A 159 2.35 -8.48 6.79
CA LYS A 159 3.35 -7.67 7.48
C LYS A 159 4.71 -7.65 6.78
N GLY A 160 5.30 -6.47 6.68
CA GLY A 160 6.67 -6.27 6.17
C GLY A 160 6.82 -6.32 4.66
N VAL A 161 5.76 -6.48 3.88
CA VAL A 161 5.80 -6.45 2.41
C VAL A 161 6.35 -5.12 1.90
N LYS A 162 7.16 -5.18 0.84
CA LYS A 162 7.68 -4.01 0.12
C LYS A 162 7.31 -4.11 -1.35
N LEU A 163 6.57 -3.14 -1.84
CA LEU A 163 6.24 -2.97 -3.23
C LEU A 163 6.98 -1.75 -3.78
N ASP A 164 7.70 -1.94 -4.85
CA ASP A 164 8.32 -0.85 -5.61
C ASP A 164 7.25 -0.14 -6.47
N ASN A 165 7.66 0.84 -7.25
CA ASN A 165 6.77 1.65 -8.07
C ASN A 165 6.10 0.85 -9.20
N LEU A 166 4.88 1.24 -9.58
CA LEU A 166 4.15 0.66 -10.72
C LEU A 166 3.86 -0.84 -10.58
N VAL A 167 3.67 -1.33 -9.36
CA VAL A 167 3.29 -2.72 -9.11
C VAL A 167 1.77 -2.86 -9.14
N GLN A 168 1.29 -3.91 -9.85
CA GLN A 168 -0.12 -4.32 -9.86
C GLN A 168 -0.34 -5.54 -8.97
N ILE A 169 -1.22 -5.42 -7.98
CA ILE A 169 -1.74 -6.53 -7.18
C ILE A 169 -3.23 -6.69 -7.48
N ALA A 170 -3.58 -7.76 -8.17
CA ALA A 170 -4.95 -7.99 -8.60
C ALA A 170 -5.84 -8.54 -7.46
N HIS A 171 -7.15 -8.65 -7.74
CA HIS A 171 -8.16 -9.05 -6.78
C HIS A 171 -7.87 -10.41 -6.13
N ASN A 172 -8.18 -10.56 -4.84
CA ASN A 172 -8.04 -11.81 -4.07
C ASN A 172 -6.59 -12.34 -3.95
N VAL A 173 -5.58 -11.56 -4.34
CA VAL A 173 -4.18 -11.90 -4.13
C VAL A 173 -3.85 -11.83 -2.63
N GLU A 174 -3.01 -12.72 -2.17
CA GLU A 174 -2.37 -12.63 -0.86
C GLU A 174 -0.86 -12.64 -1.03
N VAL A 175 -0.19 -11.60 -0.53
CA VAL A 175 1.28 -11.50 -0.52
C VAL A 175 1.76 -11.77 0.89
N GLY A 176 2.58 -12.82 1.06
CA GLY A 176 3.10 -13.27 2.34
C GLY A 176 4.12 -12.32 2.97
N GLU A 177 4.35 -12.51 4.26
CA GLU A 177 5.19 -11.65 5.08
C GLU A 177 6.60 -11.45 4.51
N ASN A 178 7.12 -10.21 4.63
CA ASN A 178 8.47 -9.81 4.21
C ASN A 178 8.80 -10.10 2.74
N THR A 179 7.79 -10.27 1.88
CA THR A 179 7.97 -10.42 0.43
C THR A 179 8.25 -9.07 -0.20
N VAL A 180 9.17 -9.04 -1.15
CA VAL A 180 9.52 -7.84 -1.91
C VAL A 180 9.20 -8.04 -3.39
N ILE A 181 8.58 -7.02 -4.01
CA ILE A 181 8.20 -7.02 -5.42
C ILE A 181 8.75 -5.76 -6.07
N ALA A 182 9.66 -5.92 -7.00
CA ALA A 182 10.29 -4.81 -7.71
C ALA A 182 9.38 -4.25 -8.82
N GLY A 183 9.75 -3.08 -9.32
CA GLY A 183 8.92 -2.24 -10.18
C GLY A 183 8.43 -2.87 -11.46
N LEU A 184 7.30 -2.37 -11.95
CA LEU A 184 6.63 -2.83 -13.18
C LEU A 184 6.18 -4.31 -13.15
N SER A 185 6.11 -4.93 -11.98
CA SER A 185 5.67 -6.32 -11.85
C SER A 185 4.18 -6.40 -11.55
N GLY A 186 3.56 -7.51 -11.97
CA GLY A 186 2.14 -7.74 -11.77
C GLY A 186 1.84 -9.13 -11.21
N VAL A 187 0.93 -9.21 -10.26
CA VAL A 187 0.43 -10.47 -9.69
C VAL A 187 -1.05 -10.59 -10.02
N ALA A 188 -1.40 -11.55 -10.88
CA ALA A 188 -2.77 -11.75 -11.32
C ALA A 188 -3.66 -12.38 -10.23
N GLY A 189 -4.98 -12.27 -10.43
CA GLY A 189 -6.00 -12.54 -9.44
C GLY A 189 -5.92 -13.91 -8.77
N SER A 190 -6.30 -13.95 -7.50
CA SER A 190 -6.39 -15.16 -6.66
C SER A 190 -5.06 -15.90 -6.41
N THR A 191 -3.93 -15.32 -6.79
CA THR A 191 -2.61 -15.88 -6.53
C THR A 191 -2.21 -15.72 -5.07
N LYS A 192 -1.56 -16.75 -4.52
CA LYS A 192 -1.01 -16.76 -3.17
C LYS A 192 0.50 -16.76 -3.22
N VAL A 193 1.12 -15.63 -2.89
CA VAL A 193 2.57 -15.47 -2.80
C VAL A 193 3.00 -15.81 -1.38
N GLY A 194 4.01 -16.68 -1.23
CA GLY A 194 4.54 -17.09 0.07
C GLY A 194 5.29 -15.97 0.80
N LYS A 195 5.88 -16.32 1.94
CA LYS A 195 6.69 -15.42 2.77
C LYS A 195 8.13 -15.32 2.23
N ASN A 196 8.79 -14.17 2.44
CA ASN A 196 10.18 -13.94 2.09
C ASN A 196 10.49 -14.23 0.60
N VAL A 197 9.52 -14.00 -0.27
CA VAL A 197 9.68 -14.13 -1.73
C VAL A 197 10.32 -12.86 -2.28
N MET A 198 11.18 -13.01 -3.26
CA MET A 198 11.79 -11.89 -3.98
C MET A 198 11.39 -11.95 -5.45
N ILE A 199 10.61 -11.00 -5.90
CA ILE A 199 10.18 -10.86 -7.29
C ILE A 199 10.93 -9.66 -7.88
N ALA A 200 11.78 -9.91 -8.89
CA ALA A 200 12.53 -8.87 -9.57
C ALA A 200 11.61 -8.04 -10.50
N ALA A 201 12.16 -7.02 -11.15
CA ALA A 201 11.38 -6.10 -11.96
C ALA A 201 10.80 -6.73 -13.24
N GLN A 202 9.65 -6.20 -13.69
CA GLN A 202 8.98 -6.60 -14.93
C GLN A 202 8.55 -8.08 -14.98
N VAL A 203 8.19 -8.64 -13.83
CA VAL A 203 7.70 -10.01 -13.72
C VAL A 203 6.18 -10.06 -13.81
N GLY A 204 5.65 -10.99 -14.62
CA GLY A 204 4.22 -11.29 -14.70
C GLY A 204 3.90 -12.62 -14.02
N ILE A 205 3.09 -12.59 -12.95
CA ILE A 205 2.63 -13.81 -12.27
C ILE A 205 1.20 -14.11 -12.71
N VAL A 206 0.98 -15.28 -13.27
CA VAL A 206 -0.36 -15.74 -13.70
C VAL A 206 -1.29 -15.96 -12.50
N GLY A 207 -2.60 -15.92 -12.76
CA GLY A 207 -3.62 -16.08 -11.73
C GLY A 207 -3.74 -17.48 -11.17
N HIS A 208 -4.35 -17.58 -9.97
CA HIS A 208 -4.76 -18.84 -9.33
C HIS A 208 -3.63 -19.83 -9.01
N ILE A 209 -2.38 -19.35 -8.86
CA ILE A 209 -1.25 -20.21 -8.48
C ILE A 209 -0.80 -19.91 -7.03
N LYS A 210 0.06 -20.80 -6.54
CA LYS A 210 0.77 -20.62 -5.25
C LYS A 210 2.27 -20.57 -5.49
N ILE A 211 2.93 -19.55 -4.97
CA ILE A 211 4.39 -19.41 -4.92
C ILE A 211 4.83 -19.79 -3.51
N ALA A 212 5.78 -20.74 -3.40
CA ALA A 212 6.29 -21.19 -2.12
C ALA A 212 7.10 -20.08 -1.40
N ASN A 213 7.34 -20.26 -0.10
CA ASN A 213 8.16 -19.36 0.69
C ASN A 213 9.61 -19.33 0.17
N GLY A 214 10.25 -18.14 0.24
CA GLY A 214 11.66 -17.96 -0.07
C GLY A 214 12.03 -18.07 -1.55
N VAL A 215 11.05 -18.19 -2.44
CA VAL A 215 11.30 -18.23 -3.90
C VAL A 215 11.88 -16.90 -4.37
N LYS A 216 12.84 -17.00 -5.31
CA LYS A 216 13.39 -15.83 -6.01
C LYS A 216 13.06 -15.93 -7.49
N ILE A 217 12.42 -14.91 -8.04
CA ILE A 217 12.02 -14.83 -9.45
C ILE A 217 12.87 -13.75 -10.12
N ALA A 218 13.59 -14.15 -11.18
CA ALA A 218 14.44 -13.25 -11.94
C ALA A 218 13.62 -12.23 -12.75
N GLY A 219 14.24 -11.10 -13.09
CA GLY A 219 13.56 -10.06 -13.87
C GLY A 219 13.08 -10.54 -15.23
N GLN A 220 11.97 -9.96 -15.68
CA GLN A 220 11.34 -10.28 -16.98
C GLN A 220 10.87 -11.74 -17.12
N ALA A 221 10.70 -12.45 -16.01
CA ALA A 221 10.06 -13.77 -16.04
C ALA A 221 8.54 -13.62 -16.14
N GLY A 222 7.91 -14.55 -16.88
CA GLY A 222 6.46 -14.61 -17.07
C GLY A 222 6.01 -15.99 -17.51
#